data_1b5032ac7fa8e77620ae8ec86366ffdf
#
_entry.id   1b5032ac7fa8e77620ae8ec86366ffdf
#
_cell.length_a   1.000
_cell.length_b   1.000
_cell.length_c   1.000
_cell.angle_alpha   90.00
_cell.angle_beta   90.00
_cell.angle_gamma   90.00
#
_symmetry.space_group_name_H-M   'P 1'
#
loop_
_entity.id
_entity.type
_entity.pdbx_description
1 polymer ?
#
loop_
_entity_poly.entity_id
_entity_poly.type
_entity_poly.pdbx_seq_one_letter_code
_entity_poly.pdbx_strand_id
1 'polypeptide(L)'
;AVTVEIKDGGTSFVRITDNGCGMAREDVPKAILRHATSKIKTGSDLEAIGTLGFRGEALAAIAAVSAVRILTKRPEDEIGTLFVCRFGEVISTEDAGCPDGTTIIVENIFENTPARRKFLKKNTTEGSAVLAVCEKFALSRPNISVRFLSDGNPKLQTPGDGKMQSAVYAALGREFASAM
;
A
#
# COMPACT_ATOMS: atom_id res chain seq x y z
N ALA A 1 4.33 -11.32 -0.28
CA ALA A 1 3.48 -11.04 0.90
C ALA A 1 3.22 -9.54 0.99
N VAL A 2 2.04 -9.15 1.48
CA VAL A 2 1.67 -7.75 1.74
C VAL A 2 1.04 -7.66 3.13
N THR A 3 1.54 -6.73 3.95
CA THR A 3 0.94 -6.40 5.24
C THR A 3 0.40 -4.97 5.20
N VAL A 4 -0.85 -4.79 5.57
CA VAL A 4 -1.50 -3.48 5.72
C VAL A 4 -1.84 -3.29 7.19
N GLU A 5 -1.42 -2.17 7.76
CA GLU A 5 -1.74 -1.78 9.13
C GLU A 5 -2.32 -0.37 9.15
N ILE A 6 -3.40 -0.19 9.88
CA ILE A 6 -4.03 1.11 10.07
C ILE A 6 -4.28 1.41 11.55
N LYS A 7 -4.32 2.71 11.87
CA LYS A 7 -4.84 3.21 13.16
C LYS A 7 -5.91 4.26 12.90
N ASP A 8 -6.88 4.36 13.79
CA ASP A 8 -7.99 5.31 13.69
C ASP A 8 -8.69 5.27 12.33
N GLY A 9 -8.99 4.05 11.83
CA GLY A 9 -9.61 3.86 10.52
C GLY A 9 -8.72 4.24 9.33
N GLY A 10 -7.40 4.42 9.52
CA GLY A 10 -6.46 4.87 8.50
C GLY A 10 -6.28 6.39 8.44
N THR A 11 -6.91 7.14 9.33
CA THR A 11 -6.83 8.61 9.32
C THR A 11 -5.56 9.15 9.96
N SER A 12 -5.09 8.51 11.04
CA SER A 12 -3.83 8.88 11.72
C SER A 12 -2.63 8.14 11.16
N PHE A 13 -2.81 6.90 10.73
CA PHE A 13 -1.72 6.04 10.31
C PHE A 13 -2.17 4.95 9.35
N VAL A 14 -1.43 4.79 8.26
CA VAL A 14 -1.48 3.65 7.34
C VAL A 14 -0.05 3.19 7.08
N ARG A 15 0.22 1.91 7.22
CA ARG A 15 1.48 1.29 6.83
C ARG A 15 1.21 0.12 5.89
N ILE A 16 1.87 0.13 4.74
CA ILE A 16 1.83 -0.97 3.79
C ILE A 16 3.26 -1.47 3.61
N THR A 17 3.48 -2.73 3.87
CA THR A 17 4.78 -3.40 3.74
C THR A 17 4.64 -4.56 2.77
N ASP A 18 5.53 -4.63 1.79
CA ASP A 18 5.68 -5.77 0.88
C ASP A 18 7.13 -6.29 0.88
N ASN A 19 7.30 -7.52 0.42
CA ASN A 19 8.58 -8.15 0.17
C ASN A 19 8.86 -8.29 -1.35
N GLY A 20 8.50 -7.27 -2.11
CA GLY A 20 8.70 -7.20 -3.55
C GLY A 20 10.14 -6.84 -3.95
N CYS A 21 10.29 -6.35 -5.17
CA CYS A 21 11.61 -6.02 -5.73
C CYS A 21 12.24 -4.73 -5.17
N GLY A 22 11.52 -3.96 -4.35
CA GLY A 22 12.00 -2.68 -3.88
C GLY A 22 12.07 -1.61 -4.98
N MET A 23 12.68 -0.46 -4.64
CA MET A 23 12.92 0.65 -5.56
C MET A 23 14.38 1.09 -5.51
N ALA A 24 14.94 1.47 -6.66
CA ALA A 24 16.24 2.11 -6.71
C ALA A 24 16.19 3.48 -6.01
N ARG A 25 17.28 3.86 -5.35
CA ARG A 25 17.37 5.13 -4.60
C ARG A 25 16.95 6.35 -5.44
N GLU A 26 17.40 6.40 -6.68
CA GLU A 26 17.11 7.49 -7.63
C GLU A 26 15.65 7.54 -8.09
N ASP A 27 14.90 6.46 -7.93
CA ASP A 27 13.49 6.37 -8.32
C ASP A 27 12.53 6.67 -7.17
N VAL A 28 12.99 6.59 -5.92
CA VAL A 28 12.13 6.83 -4.75
C VAL A 28 11.52 8.24 -4.76
N PRO A 29 12.28 9.33 -5.00
CA PRO A 29 11.68 10.67 -5.10
C PRO A 29 10.69 10.81 -6.27
N LYS A 30 10.90 10.07 -7.37
CA LYS A 30 10.01 10.09 -8.53
C LYS A 30 8.64 9.45 -8.23
N ALA A 31 8.58 8.53 -7.26
CA ALA A 31 7.34 7.83 -6.91
C ALA A 31 6.23 8.78 -6.41
N ILE A 32 6.57 9.96 -5.90
CA ILE A 32 5.61 10.99 -5.46
C ILE A 32 5.36 12.07 -6.52
N LEU A 33 5.98 11.99 -7.69
CA LEU A 33 5.73 12.95 -8.79
C LEU A 33 4.49 12.51 -9.58
N ARG A 34 3.70 13.50 -10.01
CA ARG A 34 2.55 13.24 -10.89
C ARG A 34 3.02 12.72 -12.24
N HIS A 35 2.29 11.74 -12.76
CA HIS A 35 2.55 11.10 -14.06
C HIS A 35 3.88 10.32 -14.12
N ALA A 36 4.62 10.21 -13.02
CA ALA A 36 5.79 9.35 -12.95
C ALA A 36 5.35 7.89 -12.73
N THR A 37 5.62 7.04 -13.70
CA THR A 37 5.34 5.60 -13.60
C THR A 37 6.47 4.81 -14.25
N SER A 38 6.90 3.75 -13.56
CA SER A 38 7.84 2.75 -14.11
C SER A 38 7.14 1.66 -14.92
N LYS A 39 5.79 1.65 -14.91
CA LYS A 39 4.97 0.53 -15.39
C LYS A 39 4.48 0.69 -16.81
N ILE A 40 4.49 1.90 -17.36
CA ILE A 40 4.09 2.22 -18.74
C ILE A 40 5.15 3.14 -19.33
N LYS A 41 5.75 2.73 -20.44
CA LYS A 41 6.73 3.52 -21.21
C LYS A 41 6.26 3.81 -22.62
N THR A 42 5.39 2.98 -23.16
CA THR A 42 4.91 3.05 -24.56
C THR A 42 3.38 2.95 -24.62
N GLY A 43 2.80 3.40 -25.74
CA GLY A 43 1.36 3.26 -25.97
C GLY A 43 0.87 1.81 -26.00
N SER A 44 1.71 0.87 -26.43
CA SER A 44 1.41 -0.56 -26.43
C SER A 44 1.32 -1.16 -25.02
N ASP A 45 2.00 -0.59 -24.02
CA ASP A 45 1.91 -1.03 -22.64
C ASP A 45 0.51 -0.78 -22.06
N LEU A 46 -0.26 0.17 -22.62
CA LEU A 46 -1.64 0.46 -22.24
C LEU A 46 -2.62 -0.65 -22.64
N GLU A 47 -2.30 -1.40 -23.71
CA GLU A 47 -3.15 -2.50 -24.20
C GLU A 47 -2.93 -3.79 -23.42
N ALA A 48 -1.81 -3.91 -22.68
CA ALA A 48 -1.41 -5.11 -21.93
C ALA A 48 -1.07 -4.80 -20.47
N ILE A 49 -1.95 -4.08 -19.75
CA ILE A 49 -1.73 -3.71 -18.36
C ILE A 49 -1.78 -4.95 -17.46
N GLY A 50 -0.61 -5.45 -17.08
CA GLY A 50 -0.45 -6.57 -16.12
C GLY A 50 -0.39 -6.15 -14.65
N THR A 51 -0.49 -4.83 -14.35
CA THR A 51 -0.32 -4.28 -13.00
C THR A 51 -1.62 -3.62 -12.50
N LEU A 52 -1.86 -3.66 -11.18
CA LEU A 52 -3.04 -3.06 -10.55
C LEU A 52 -3.04 -1.52 -10.57
N GLY A 53 -1.89 -0.88 -10.79
CA GLY A 53 -1.76 0.57 -10.91
C GLY A 53 -0.81 0.94 -12.05
N PHE A 54 -1.16 1.96 -12.83
CA PHE A 54 -0.39 2.36 -14.00
C PHE A 54 -0.30 3.89 -14.24
N ARG A 55 -1.13 4.69 -13.56
CA ARG A 55 -1.25 6.13 -13.85
C ARG A 55 -0.18 7.01 -13.20
N GLY A 56 0.58 6.50 -12.20
CA GLY A 56 1.60 7.28 -11.48
C GLY A 56 1.04 8.48 -10.70
N GLU A 57 -0.24 8.44 -10.27
CA GLU A 57 -0.90 9.59 -9.63
C GLU A 57 -1.30 9.33 -8.18
N ALA A 58 -1.53 8.06 -7.80
CA ALA A 58 -2.10 7.74 -6.50
C ALA A 58 -1.18 8.17 -5.33
N LEU A 59 0.10 7.83 -5.38
CA LEU A 59 1.06 8.17 -4.33
C LEU A 59 1.33 9.68 -4.29
N ALA A 60 1.38 10.34 -5.44
CA ALA A 60 1.49 11.79 -5.54
C ALA A 60 0.29 12.51 -4.88
N ALA A 61 -0.93 12.01 -5.11
CA ALA A 61 -2.14 12.55 -4.49
C ALA A 61 -2.16 12.33 -2.97
N ILE A 62 -1.70 11.18 -2.48
CA ILE A 62 -1.55 10.88 -1.05
C ILE A 62 -0.50 11.81 -0.43
N ALA A 63 0.69 11.91 -1.03
CA ALA A 63 1.78 12.74 -0.54
C ALA A 63 1.39 14.22 -0.41
N ALA A 64 0.56 14.74 -1.33
CA ALA A 64 0.09 16.13 -1.28
C ALA A 64 -0.78 16.47 -0.05
N VAL A 65 -1.37 15.47 0.62
CA VAL A 65 -2.33 15.68 1.72
C VAL A 65 -1.94 14.97 3.02
N SER A 66 -0.72 14.46 3.11
CA SER A 66 -0.24 13.69 4.27
C SER A 66 1.27 13.81 4.46
N ALA A 67 1.78 13.28 5.56
CA ALA A 67 3.19 12.95 5.70
C ALA A 67 3.42 11.51 5.19
N VAL A 68 4.41 11.33 4.32
CA VAL A 68 4.76 10.04 3.72
C VAL A 68 6.20 9.70 4.01
N ARG A 69 6.43 8.46 4.45
CA ARG A 69 7.76 7.86 4.54
C ARG A 69 7.78 6.61 3.66
N ILE A 70 8.82 6.48 2.86
CA ILE A 70 9.08 5.30 2.04
C ILE A 70 10.41 4.72 2.48
N LEU A 71 10.37 3.48 2.93
CA LEU A 71 11.56 2.70 3.28
C LEU A 71 11.63 1.54 2.29
N THR A 72 12.70 1.46 1.52
CA THR A 72 12.80 0.48 0.43
C THR A 72 14.23 0.03 0.18
N LYS A 73 14.38 -1.23 -0.25
CA LYS A 73 15.66 -1.81 -0.66
C LYS A 73 15.41 -2.85 -1.74
N ARG A 74 16.23 -2.85 -2.79
CA ARG A 74 16.29 -3.94 -3.76
C ARG A 74 17.23 -5.03 -3.25
N PRO A 75 17.05 -6.30 -3.65
CA PRO A 75 17.94 -7.40 -3.25
C PRO A 75 19.42 -7.18 -3.61
N GLU A 76 19.69 -6.45 -4.70
CA GLU A 76 21.05 -6.13 -5.16
C GLU A 76 21.68 -4.94 -4.44
N ASP A 77 20.93 -4.17 -3.66
CA ASP A 77 21.44 -3.02 -2.92
C ASP A 77 22.00 -3.45 -1.56
N GLU A 78 23.17 -2.93 -1.18
CA GLU A 78 23.77 -3.19 0.14
C GLU A 78 23.01 -2.48 1.26
N ILE A 79 22.51 -1.26 0.99
CA ILE A 79 21.80 -0.44 1.94
C ILE A 79 20.47 0.05 1.34
N GLY A 80 19.43 0.16 2.17
CA GLY A 80 18.15 0.70 1.75
C GLY A 80 18.11 2.22 1.81
N THR A 81 16.96 2.76 1.39
CA THR A 81 16.68 4.19 1.33
C THR A 81 15.47 4.50 2.18
N LEU A 82 15.61 5.50 3.07
CA LEU A 82 14.51 6.18 3.73
C LEU A 82 14.26 7.51 3.04
N PHE A 83 13.07 7.66 2.49
CA PHE A 83 12.59 8.91 1.90
C PHE A 83 11.47 9.48 2.76
N VAL A 84 11.54 10.76 3.05
CA VAL A 84 10.55 11.50 3.85
C VAL A 84 10.01 12.68 3.06
N CYS A 85 8.69 12.76 3.00
CA CYS A 85 7.96 13.84 2.34
C CYS A 85 6.79 14.29 3.23
N ARG A 86 6.47 15.58 3.21
CA ARG A 86 5.32 16.14 3.91
C ARG A 86 4.59 17.13 3.02
N PHE A 87 3.31 16.88 2.78
CA PHE A 87 2.43 17.71 1.94
C PHE A 87 3.00 18.02 0.55
N GLY A 88 3.66 17.02 -0.05
CA GLY A 88 4.28 17.13 -1.38
C GLY A 88 5.71 17.67 -1.37
N GLU A 89 6.22 18.17 -0.24
CA GLU A 89 7.59 18.67 -0.10
C GLU A 89 8.52 17.57 0.38
N VAL A 90 9.63 17.36 -0.32
CA VAL A 90 10.67 16.41 0.06
C VAL A 90 11.45 16.98 1.24
N ILE A 91 11.52 16.24 2.33
CA ILE A 91 12.25 16.62 3.54
C ILE A 91 13.64 16.01 3.54
N SER A 92 13.75 14.70 3.30
CA SER A 92 15.05 14.03 3.26
C SER A 92 15.02 12.76 2.39
N THR A 93 16.22 12.35 1.96
CA THR A 93 16.49 11.04 1.35
C THR A 93 17.81 10.53 1.93
N GLU A 94 17.73 9.50 2.76
CA GLU A 94 18.84 9.03 3.59
C GLU A 94 19.06 7.53 3.40
N ASP A 95 20.26 7.06 3.73
CA ASP A 95 20.54 5.65 3.82
C ASP A 95 19.87 5.05 5.06
N ALA A 96 19.28 3.86 4.92
CA ALA A 96 18.59 3.20 6.02
C ALA A 96 18.70 1.68 5.93
N GLY A 97 18.91 1.04 7.08
CA GLY A 97 18.82 -0.42 7.17
C GLY A 97 17.38 -0.87 7.08
N CYS A 98 17.04 -1.70 6.10
CA CYS A 98 15.72 -2.31 5.97
C CYS A 98 15.81 -3.64 5.20
N PRO A 99 14.80 -4.51 5.35
CA PRO A 99 14.70 -5.71 4.53
C PRO A 99 14.40 -5.37 3.06
N ASP A 100 14.60 -6.34 2.17
CA ASP A 100 14.21 -6.24 0.76
C ASP A 100 12.70 -6.01 0.62
N GLY A 101 12.30 -5.20 -0.36
CA GLY A 101 10.92 -4.80 -0.58
C GLY A 101 10.66 -3.34 -0.26
N THR A 102 9.40 -3.01 0.03
CA THR A 102 8.99 -1.63 0.29
C THR A 102 8.05 -1.53 1.48
N THR A 103 8.30 -0.52 2.32
CA THR A 103 7.37 -0.08 3.36
C THR A 103 6.99 1.36 3.10
N ILE A 104 5.70 1.62 2.89
CA ILE A 104 5.13 2.97 2.78
C ILE A 104 4.33 3.27 4.04
N ILE A 105 4.65 4.39 4.69
CA ILE A 105 3.95 4.87 5.86
C ILE A 105 3.32 6.22 5.50
N VAL A 106 2.01 6.33 5.73
CA VAL A 106 1.23 7.55 5.55
C VAL A 106 0.67 7.96 6.90
N GLU A 107 0.91 9.20 7.29
CA GLU A 107 0.46 9.73 8.57
C GLU A 107 -0.34 11.01 8.38
N ASN A 108 -1.35 11.19 9.24
CA ASN A 108 -2.14 12.42 9.35
C ASN A 108 -2.75 12.88 8.02
N ILE A 109 -3.48 11.98 7.36
CA ILE A 109 -4.15 12.31 6.09
C ILE A 109 -5.11 13.50 6.27
N PHE A 110 -5.08 14.45 5.31
CA PHE A 110 -5.87 15.68 5.31
C PHE A 110 -5.58 16.65 6.45
N GLU A 111 -4.42 16.55 7.13
CA GLU A 111 -4.02 17.53 8.13
C GLU A 111 -3.96 18.97 7.54
N ASN A 112 -3.42 19.10 6.32
CA ASN A 112 -3.32 20.39 5.61
C ASN A 112 -4.60 20.76 4.83
N THR A 113 -5.62 19.92 4.85
CA THR A 113 -6.89 20.13 4.12
C THR A 113 -8.10 19.91 5.04
N PRO A 114 -8.37 20.80 6.02
CA PRO A 114 -9.40 20.61 7.04
C PRO A 114 -10.80 20.40 6.47
N ALA A 115 -11.10 21.01 5.32
CA ALA A 115 -12.37 20.80 4.62
C ALA A 115 -12.58 19.34 4.21
N ARG A 116 -11.55 18.68 3.64
CA ARG A 116 -11.61 17.26 3.30
C ARG A 116 -11.69 16.36 4.53
N ARG A 117 -10.96 16.72 5.60
CA ARG A 117 -10.98 15.97 6.86
C ARG A 117 -12.37 15.88 7.48
N LYS A 118 -13.21 16.91 7.33
CA LYS A 118 -14.60 16.91 7.81
C LYS A 118 -15.52 15.91 7.11
N PHE A 119 -15.17 15.44 5.90
CA PHE A 119 -15.94 14.45 5.16
C PHE A 119 -15.56 13.00 5.49
N LEU A 120 -14.51 12.78 6.29
CA LEU A 120 -14.20 11.45 6.78
C LEU A 120 -15.32 10.93 7.67
N LYS A 121 -15.64 9.66 7.48
CA LYS A 121 -16.63 8.95 8.30
C LYS A 121 -16.05 8.57 9.65
N LYS A 122 -16.82 7.82 10.44
CA LYS A 122 -16.32 7.24 11.70
C LYS A 122 -15.17 6.27 11.40
N ASN A 123 -14.18 6.19 12.31
CA ASN A 123 -13.00 5.32 12.16
C ASN A 123 -13.37 3.86 11.85
N THR A 124 -14.46 3.35 12.47
CA THR A 124 -14.95 2.00 12.19
C THR A 124 -15.43 1.83 10.75
N THR A 125 -16.07 2.84 10.18
CA THR A 125 -16.57 2.83 8.79
C THR A 125 -15.43 2.91 7.80
N GLU A 126 -14.46 3.79 8.03
CA GLU A 126 -13.25 3.91 7.18
C GLU A 126 -12.40 2.62 7.27
N GLY A 127 -12.20 2.08 8.48
CA GLY A 127 -11.48 0.82 8.67
C GLY A 127 -12.14 -0.37 7.97
N SER A 128 -13.49 -0.43 7.96
CA SER A 128 -14.23 -1.47 7.21
C SER A 128 -14.06 -1.30 5.70
N ALA A 129 -13.97 -0.07 5.20
CA ALA A 129 -13.72 0.18 3.78
C ALA A 129 -12.30 -0.29 3.38
N VAL A 130 -11.29 -0.07 4.24
CA VAL A 130 -9.93 -0.58 4.01
C VAL A 130 -9.91 -2.12 4.04
N LEU A 131 -10.59 -2.76 5.00
CA LEU A 131 -10.72 -4.22 5.05
C LEU A 131 -11.30 -4.77 3.75
N ALA A 132 -12.40 -4.19 3.26
CA ALA A 132 -13.02 -4.63 2.00
C ALA A 132 -12.08 -4.51 0.79
N VAL A 133 -11.19 -3.53 0.76
CA VAL A 133 -10.14 -3.43 -0.28
C VAL A 133 -9.11 -4.55 -0.13
N CYS A 134 -8.67 -4.84 1.10
CA CYS A 134 -7.72 -5.93 1.37
C CYS A 134 -8.30 -7.30 1.00
N GLU A 135 -9.59 -7.54 1.30
CA GLU A 135 -10.30 -8.78 0.91
C GLU A 135 -10.36 -8.94 -0.61
N LYS A 136 -10.78 -7.88 -1.33
CA LYS A 136 -10.81 -7.90 -2.80
C LYS A 136 -9.41 -8.15 -3.40
N PHE A 137 -8.38 -7.52 -2.84
CA PHE A 137 -7.00 -7.76 -3.27
C PHE A 137 -6.59 -9.20 -3.04
N ALA A 138 -6.83 -9.76 -1.86
CA ALA A 138 -6.51 -11.14 -1.52
C ALA A 138 -7.19 -12.15 -2.45
N LEU A 139 -8.47 -11.92 -2.78
CA LEU A 139 -9.23 -12.76 -3.71
C LEU A 139 -8.73 -12.62 -5.15
N SER A 140 -8.29 -11.42 -5.57
CA SER A 140 -7.76 -11.19 -6.92
C SER A 140 -6.36 -11.77 -7.13
N ARG A 141 -5.61 -11.99 -6.04
CA ARG A 141 -4.23 -12.47 -6.05
C ARG A 141 -4.00 -13.55 -4.98
N PRO A 142 -4.60 -14.75 -5.12
CA PRO A 142 -4.53 -15.81 -4.10
C PRO A 142 -3.12 -16.33 -3.86
N ASN A 143 -2.16 -16.03 -4.76
CA ASN A 143 -0.74 -16.35 -4.63
C ASN A 143 0.04 -15.34 -3.76
N ILE A 144 -0.62 -14.27 -3.28
CA ILE A 144 -0.02 -13.29 -2.39
C ILE A 144 -0.62 -13.45 -0.99
N SER A 145 0.23 -13.67 0.02
CA SER A 145 -0.20 -13.60 1.41
C SER A 145 -0.56 -12.17 1.77
N VAL A 146 -1.76 -11.96 2.28
CA VAL A 146 -2.27 -10.65 2.71
C VAL A 146 -2.57 -10.69 4.20
N ARG A 147 -2.02 -9.73 4.94
CA ARG A 147 -2.33 -9.52 6.35
C ARG A 147 -2.84 -8.11 6.55
N PHE A 148 -3.99 -7.97 7.22
CA PHE A 148 -4.53 -6.65 7.58
C PHE A 148 -4.71 -6.55 9.09
N LEU A 149 -4.20 -5.45 9.67
CA LEU A 149 -4.32 -5.11 11.08
C LEU A 149 -5.03 -3.75 11.21
N SER A 150 -5.98 -3.66 12.12
CA SER A 150 -6.62 -2.42 12.54
C SER A 150 -6.42 -2.22 14.04
N ASP A 151 -5.77 -1.12 14.41
CA ASP A 151 -5.46 -0.78 15.81
C ASP A 151 -4.76 -1.93 16.53
N GLY A 152 -3.78 -2.56 15.87
CA GLY A 152 -3.01 -3.69 16.35
C GLY A 152 -3.71 -5.06 16.30
N ASN A 153 -5.00 -5.09 15.98
CA ASN A 153 -5.79 -6.33 15.92
C ASN A 153 -5.80 -6.90 14.50
N PRO A 154 -5.44 -8.18 14.28
CA PRO A 154 -5.54 -8.82 12.99
C PRO A 154 -7.02 -8.99 12.59
N LYS A 155 -7.37 -8.56 11.38
CA LYS A 155 -8.72 -8.64 10.80
C LYS A 155 -8.79 -9.53 9.58
N LEU A 156 -7.68 -9.68 8.85
CA LEU A 156 -7.56 -10.56 7.70
C LEU A 156 -6.17 -11.19 7.68
N GLN A 157 -6.09 -12.47 7.34
CA GLN A 157 -4.83 -13.14 7.06
C GLN A 157 -5.06 -14.27 6.07
N THR A 158 -4.51 -14.16 4.86
CA THR A 158 -4.55 -15.20 3.83
C THR A 158 -3.19 -15.87 3.68
N PRO A 159 -3.14 -17.16 3.29
CA PRO A 159 -1.89 -17.90 3.21
C PRO A 159 -1.01 -17.51 2.02
N GLY A 160 -1.60 -17.08 0.89
CA GLY A 160 -0.85 -16.81 -0.34
C GLY A 160 -0.36 -18.08 -1.05
N ASP A 161 -1.10 -19.18 -0.91
CA ASP A 161 -0.77 -20.51 -1.45
C ASP A 161 -1.21 -20.74 -2.91
N GLY A 162 -1.75 -19.71 -3.54
CA GLY A 162 -2.27 -19.75 -4.91
C GLY A 162 -3.65 -20.38 -5.05
N LYS A 163 -4.25 -20.87 -3.96
CA LYS A 163 -5.56 -21.53 -3.99
C LYS A 163 -6.68 -20.55 -3.70
N MET A 164 -7.59 -20.39 -4.64
CA MET A 164 -8.76 -19.50 -4.47
C MET A 164 -9.59 -19.90 -3.24
N GLN A 165 -9.79 -21.21 -3.02
CA GLN A 165 -10.55 -21.70 -1.87
C GLN A 165 -9.96 -21.27 -0.52
N SER A 166 -8.62 -21.30 -0.38
CA SER A 166 -7.94 -20.82 0.83
C SER A 166 -8.14 -19.33 1.03
N ALA A 167 -8.07 -18.54 -0.04
CA ALA A 167 -8.29 -17.09 0.01
C ALA A 167 -9.75 -16.77 0.37
N VAL A 168 -10.73 -17.46 -0.22
CA VAL A 168 -12.16 -17.31 0.09
C VAL A 168 -12.45 -17.71 1.55
N TYR A 169 -11.88 -18.82 2.01
CA TYR A 169 -12.04 -19.25 3.40
C TYR A 169 -11.55 -18.17 4.39
N ALA A 170 -10.39 -17.61 4.13
CA ALA A 170 -9.77 -16.61 5.00
C ALA A 170 -10.49 -15.24 4.95
N ALA A 171 -10.99 -14.83 3.78
CA ALA A 171 -11.62 -13.51 3.59
C ALA A 171 -13.12 -13.51 3.89
N LEU A 172 -13.85 -14.56 3.48
CA LEU A 172 -15.31 -14.60 3.53
C LEU A 172 -15.87 -15.67 4.49
N GLY A 173 -14.99 -16.52 5.04
CA GLY A 173 -15.37 -17.56 5.99
C GLY A 173 -15.74 -18.91 5.35
N ARG A 174 -16.01 -19.89 6.24
CA ARG A 174 -16.20 -21.28 5.88
C ARG A 174 -17.40 -21.54 4.97
N GLU A 175 -18.50 -20.83 5.22
CA GLU A 175 -19.76 -21.05 4.47
C GLU A 175 -19.57 -20.77 2.97
N PHE A 176 -18.91 -19.66 2.63
CA PHE A 176 -18.61 -19.31 1.24
C PHE A 176 -17.61 -20.28 0.61
N ALA A 177 -16.58 -20.69 1.35
CA ALA A 177 -15.56 -21.60 0.83
C ALA A 177 -16.11 -23.03 0.57
N SER A 178 -17.13 -23.47 1.28
CA SER A 178 -17.75 -24.79 1.10
C SER A 178 -18.79 -24.83 -0.05
N ALA A 179 -19.20 -23.66 -0.55
CA ALA A 179 -20.14 -23.53 -1.67
C ALA A 179 -19.42 -23.45 -3.05
N MET A 180 -18.09 -23.48 -3.07
CA MET A 180 -17.26 -23.51 -4.28
C MET A 180 -16.84 -24.92 -4.65
#